data_e0c103f4064394a309fcdbb2b6328866
#
_entry.id   e0c103f4064394a309fcdbb2b6328866
#
_cell.length_a   1.000
_cell.length_b   1.000
_cell.length_c   1.000
_cell.angle_alpha   90.00
_cell.angle_beta   90.00
_cell.angle_gamma   90.00
#
_symmetry.space_group_name_H-M   'P 1'
#
loop_
_entity.id
_entity.type
_entity.pdbx_description
1 polymer ?
#
loop_
_entity_poly.entity_id
_entity_poly.type
_entity_poly.pdbx_seq_one_letter_code
_entity_poly.pdbx_strand_id
1 'polypeptide(L)'
;MKIPANKKIIFGCALAVFLTAFLNLNITEAATNIAPDIPPAYLHWAWSDVVGWIDLYSTDSVNVTTTELQGYARYSAEGDGAAPWQYISLNCASGPSGSSCSPISYKVSNTGSGELSGWAWSDAVGWISFSCENEGTSGCAGRNYGVSVVNSADYPGQAELQGFAWNDIAGWISFNCSNPHVGNPNGICGTVNYKVVTGWSIEPMEGGVVSSTFDTGEADGVAYNYLLWKGVTNSGDVRFQFATSNCGNGATNAPACDQNVGWGGSKTSGDGAFLGPSGTSAPEDLYSGSGPDVPIPLKNRGTHTNKRYFRYRIVLYSDITRTLAPRIDGVIVNWSP
;
A
#
# COMPACT_ATOMS: atom_id res chain seq x y z
N MET A 1 -6.78 -76.17 32.40
CA MET A 1 -7.28 -74.84 31.99
C MET A 1 -6.19 -73.83 32.37
N LYS A 2 -5.34 -73.40 31.43
CA LYS A 2 -4.19 -72.54 31.65
C LYS A 2 -4.55 -71.09 31.37
N ILE A 3 -4.37 -70.23 32.34
CA ILE A 3 -4.58 -68.75 32.23
C ILE A 3 -3.27 -68.18 31.68
N PRO A 4 -3.25 -67.43 30.60
CA PRO A 4 -2.02 -66.78 30.10
C PRO A 4 -1.76 -65.47 30.83
N ALA A 5 -0.48 -65.21 30.98
CA ALA A 5 0.15 -64.13 31.75
C ALA A 5 -0.10 -62.72 31.21
N ASN A 6 -0.24 -61.80 32.15
CA ASN A 6 -0.28 -60.36 31.95
C ASN A 6 0.95 -59.79 31.27
N LYS A 7 0.77 -59.13 30.13
CA LYS A 7 1.77 -58.24 29.54
C LYS A 7 1.70 -56.86 30.20
N LYS A 8 2.75 -56.53 30.94
CA LYS A 8 2.97 -55.19 31.45
C LYS A 8 3.40 -54.28 30.25
N ILE A 9 2.58 -53.28 29.94
CA ILE A 9 2.95 -52.21 29.01
C ILE A 9 3.67 -51.15 29.84
N ILE A 10 4.98 -51.00 29.57
CA ILE A 10 5.78 -49.90 30.13
C ILE A 10 5.55 -48.68 29.25
N PHE A 11 4.86 -47.67 29.78
CA PHE A 11 4.81 -46.35 29.16
C PHE A 11 6.17 -45.68 29.39
N GLY A 12 6.99 -45.62 28.32
CA GLY A 12 8.14 -44.76 28.30
C GLY A 12 7.71 -43.32 28.12
N CYS A 13 7.91 -42.51 29.15
CA CYS A 13 7.84 -41.04 29.02
C CYS A 13 9.00 -40.59 28.15
N ALA A 14 8.69 -40.30 26.88
CA ALA A 14 9.59 -39.52 26.05
C ALA A 14 9.55 -38.05 26.50
N LEU A 15 10.60 -37.65 27.21
CA LEU A 15 10.85 -36.26 27.57
C LEU A 15 11.19 -35.50 26.27
N ALA A 16 10.22 -34.85 25.68
CA ALA A 16 10.44 -33.92 24.57
C ALA A 16 11.13 -32.68 25.11
N VAL A 17 12.45 -32.63 24.97
CA VAL A 17 13.21 -31.39 25.17
C VAL A 17 12.85 -30.45 24.03
N PHE A 18 11.96 -29.51 24.29
CA PHE A 18 11.75 -28.36 23.43
C PHE A 18 13.01 -27.49 23.49
N LEU A 19 13.89 -27.69 22.51
CA LEU A 19 14.97 -26.76 22.22
C LEU A 19 14.30 -25.51 21.62
N THR A 20 13.99 -24.52 22.46
CA THR A 20 13.63 -23.18 22.01
C THR A 20 14.86 -22.57 21.37
N ALA A 21 15.03 -22.81 20.08
CA ALA A 21 15.88 -21.96 19.26
C ALA A 21 15.27 -20.57 19.31
N PHE A 22 15.85 -19.68 20.10
CA PHE A 22 15.65 -18.24 19.93
C PHE A 22 16.24 -17.93 18.54
N LEU A 23 15.37 -17.96 17.53
CA LEU A 23 15.61 -17.24 16.30
C LEU A 23 15.76 -15.79 16.72
N ASN A 24 16.99 -15.30 16.82
CA ASN A 24 17.27 -13.90 16.69
C ASN A 24 16.78 -13.54 15.28
N LEU A 25 15.53 -13.16 15.16
CA LEU A 25 15.06 -12.35 14.06
C LEU A 25 15.89 -11.07 14.18
N ASN A 26 17.00 -11.03 13.47
CA ASN A 26 17.55 -9.78 13.05
C ASN A 26 16.40 -9.14 12.24
N ILE A 27 15.65 -8.27 12.89
CA ILE A 27 14.81 -7.32 12.22
C ILE A 27 15.85 -6.44 11.52
N THR A 28 16.22 -6.79 10.29
CA THR A 28 16.87 -5.83 9.41
C THR A 28 15.87 -4.69 9.35
N GLU A 29 16.26 -3.52 9.87
CA GLU A 29 15.53 -2.29 9.58
C GLU A 29 15.25 -2.32 8.09
N ALA A 30 14.00 -2.12 7.71
CA ALA A 30 13.64 -2.16 6.30
C ALA A 30 14.53 -1.12 5.60
N ALA A 31 15.20 -1.53 4.54
CA ALA A 31 15.90 -0.63 3.65
C ALA A 31 14.99 0.55 3.30
N THR A 32 15.58 1.71 3.05
CA THR A 32 14.82 2.92 2.71
C THR A 32 13.72 2.63 1.68
N ASN A 33 12.56 3.21 1.84
CA ASN A 33 11.52 3.19 0.81
C ASN A 33 11.56 4.43 -0.10
N ILE A 34 12.62 5.23 -0.01
CA ILE A 34 12.90 6.32 -0.95
C ILE A 34 13.45 5.72 -2.25
N ALA A 35 12.99 6.23 -3.39
CA ALA A 35 13.42 5.73 -4.68
C ALA A 35 14.85 6.18 -5.04
N PRO A 36 15.68 5.31 -5.65
CA PRO A 36 16.95 5.73 -6.26
C PRO A 36 16.70 6.61 -7.49
N ASP A 37 17.74 7.34 -7.91
CA ASP A 37 17.68 8.13 -9.15
C ASP A 37 17.43 7.26 -10.39
N ILE A 38 16.60 7.79 -11.28
CA ILE A 38 16.34 7.25 -12.63
C ILE A 38 16.62 8.37 -13.62
N PRO A 39 17.86 8.49 -14.12
CA PRO A 39 18.23 9.59 -15.04
C PRO A 39 17.26 9.75 -16.22
N PRO A 40 16.85 10.97 -16.58
CA PRO A 40 17.38 12.25 -16.11
C PRO A 40 16.72 12.80 -14.81
N ALA A 41 15.87 12.03 -14.12
CA ALA A 41 15.19 12.45 -12.91
C ALA A 41 16.01 12.11 -11.65
N TYR A 42 16.05 13.03 -10.72
CA TYR A 42 16.71 12.93 -9.42
C TYR A 42 15.62 12.70 -8.36
N LEU A 43 15.45 11.45 -7.89
CA LEU A 43 14.24 10.99 -7.18
C LEU A 43 14.35 10.95 -5.65
N HIS A 44 15.45 11.42 -5.06
CA HIS A 44 15.65 11.40 -3.62
C HIS A 44 16.23 12.71 -3.05
N TRP A 45 16.09 13.79 -3.81
CA TRP A 45 16.73 15.05 -3.49
C TRP A 45 15.72 16.11 -3.09
N ALA A 46 16.01 16.81 -2.00
CA ALA A 46 15.44 18.09 -1.66
C ALA A 46 16.50 19.19 -1.84
N TRP A 47 16.05 20.43 -1.95
CA TRP A 47 16.93 21.58 -2.19
C TRP A 47 16.70 22.72 -1.20
N SER A 48 17.78 23.32 -0.73
CA SER A 48 17.79 24.58 0.01
C SER A 48 18.80 25.54 -0.61
N ASP A 49 18.44 26.81 -0.71
CA ASP A 49 19.34 27.84 -1.24
C ASP A 49 20.58 28.12 -0.33
N VAL A 50 20.55 27.61 0.88
CA VAL A 50 21.63 27.82 1.88
C VAL A 50 22.51 26.59 2.03
N VAL A 51 21.93 25.40 2.21
CA VAL A 51 22.69 24.17 2.47
C VAL A 51 22.84 23.28 1.22
N GLY A 52 22.22 23.67 0.10
CA GLY A 52 22.31 22.93 -1.16
C GLY A 52 21.44 21.67 -1.19
N TRP A 53 21.95 20.64 -1.84
CA TRP A 53 21.25 19.36 -2.03
C TRP A 53 21.18 18.54 -0.74
N ILE A 54 19.99 18.07 -0.42
CA ILE A 54 19.70 17.18 0.71
C ILE A 54 19.32 15.82 0.16
N ASP A 55 20.10 14.80 0.51
CA ASP A 55 19.99 13.42 0.06
C ASP A 55 19.22 12.59 1.09
N LEU A 56 18.05 12.07 0.69
CA LEU A 56 17.20 11.24 1.54
C LEU A 56 17.38 9.72 1.30
N TYR A 57 18.18 9.32 0.31
CA TYR A 57 18.35 7.92 -0.05
C TYR A 57 19.63 7.28 0.48
N SER A 58 20.77 7.94 0.30
CA SER A 58 22.10 7.31 0.49
C SER A 58 22.45 6.94 1.93
N THR A 59 21.64 7.32 2.92
CA THR A 59 21.78 6.84 4.30
C THR A 59 21.14 5.48 4.50
N ASP A 60 20.36 5.00 3.53
CA ASP A 60 19.57 3.74 3.56
C ASP A 60 18.65 3.61 4.79
N SER A 61 18.21 4.74 5.35
CA SER A 61 17.46 4.77 6.61
C SER A 61 16.13 5.51 6.53
N VAL A 62 15.94 6.39 5.53
CA VAL A 62 14.70 7.19 5.45
C VAL A 62 13.54 6.31 4.99
N ASN A 63 12.49 6.26 5.80
CA ASN A 63 11.24 5.56 5.51
C ASN A 63 10.05 6.48 5.76
N VAL A 64 9.20 6.64 4.75
CA VAL A 64 7.88 7.24 4.88
C VAL A 64 6.90 6.15 5.31
N THR A 65 6.22 6.36 6.44
CA THR A 65 5.22 5.42 6.98
C THR A 65 3.86 6.10 7.07
N THR A 66 2.83 5.36 7.47
CA THR A 66 1.48 5.91 7.67
C THR A 66 1.38 6.88 8.84
N THR A 67 2.37 6.92 9.74
CA THR A 67 2.31 7.71 10.98
C THR A 67 3.44 8.72 11.12
N GLU A 68 4.56 8.51 10.43
CA GLU A 68 5.74 9.36 10.56
C GLU A 68 6.76 9.12 9.43
N LEU A 69 7.72 10.02 9.33
CA LEU A 69 8.98 9.80 8.62
C LEU A 69 10.03 9.30 9.62
N GLN A 70 10.69 8.21 9.27
CA GLN A 70 11.78 7.61 10.06
C GLN A 70 13.11 7.79 9.36
N GLY A 71 14.21 7.60 10.09
CA GLY A 71 15.54 7.68 9.55
C GLY A 71 16.11 9.10 9.55
N TYR A 72 17.19 9.27 8.79
CA TYR A 72 17.87 10.56 8.66
C TYR A 72 18.38 10.78 7.23
N ALA A 73 18.26 12.02 6.76
CA ALA A 73 18.82 12.52 5.52
C ALA A 73 20.22 13.09 5.77
N ARG A 74 20.96 13.39 4.69
CA ARG A 74 22.27 14.04 4.77
C ARG A 74 22.41 15.16 3.75
N TYR A 75 23.33 16.10 4.01
CA TYR A 75 23.76 17.10 3.05
C TYR A 75 25.25 17.41 3.25
N SER A 76 25.91 17.96 2.22
CA SER A 76 27.30 18.38 2.31
C SER A 76 27.43 19.62 3.18
N ALA A 77 28.35 19.62 4.12
CA ALA A 77 28.65 20.81 4.95
C ALA A 77 29.14 22.00 4.12
N GLU A 78 29.74 21.77 2.98
CA GLU A 78 30.30 22.77 2.06
C GLU A 78 29.37 23.01 0.84
N GLY A 79 28.25 22.30 0.75
CA GLY A 79 27.29 22.46 -0.34
C GLY A 79 27.70 21.82 -1.69
N ASP A 80 28.83 21.13 -1.74
CA ASP A 80 29.45 20.56 -2.94
C ASP A 80 29.06 19.10 -3.24
N GLY A 81 28.21 18.49 -2.38
CA GLY A 81 27.77 17.10 -2.50
C GLY A 81 28.80 16.08 -2.03
N ALA A 82 29.85 16.52 -1.31
CA ALA A 82 30.90 15.68 -0.74
C ALA A 82 30.97 15.76 0.78
N ALA A 83 31.74 14.87 1.39
CA ALA A 83 32.02 14.94 2.83
C ALA A 83 32.89 16.20 3.18
N PRO A 84 32.72 16.75 4.37
CA PRO A 84 32.02 16.22 5.53
C PRO A 84 30.50 16.33 5.44
N TRP A 85 29.81 15.26 5.86
CA TRP A 85 28.34 15.19 5.85
C TRP A 85 27.75 15.78 7.13
N GLN A 86 26.65 16.51 6.97
CA GLN A 86 25.71 16.90 8.01
C GLN A 86 24.43 16.08 7.88
N TYR A 87 23.74 15.89 8.98
CA TYR A 87 22.56 15.00 9.01
C TYR A 87 21.31 15.73 9.51
N ILE A 88 20.16 15.26 9.02
CA ILE A 88 18.83 15.70 9.43
C ILE A 88 18.05 14.48 9.91
N SER A 89 17.87 14.34 11.21
CA SER A 89 17.07 13.27 11.82
C SER A 89 15.58 13.57 11.70
N LEU A 90 14.81 12.68 11.10
CA LEU A 90 13.38 12.85 10.85
C LEU A 90 12.51 12.48 12.06
N ASN A 91 13.07 11.76 13.01
CA ASN A 91 12.48 11.52 14.32
C ASN A 91 13.58 11.33 15.38
N CYS A 92 13.23 11.45 16.64
CA CYS A 92 14.17 11.32 17.77
C CYS A 92 14.75 9.90 17.92
N ALA A 93 14.13 8.89 17.32
CA ALA A 93 14.59 7.51 17.34
C ALA A 93 15.60 7.19 16.24
N SER A 94 15.90 8.13 15.35
CA SER A 94 16.78 7.93 14.19
C SER A 94 17.87 8.99 14.14
N GLY A 95 19.11 8.57 14.07
CA GLY A 95 20.25 9.45 13.89
C GLY A 95 21.54 8.68 13.64
N PRO A 96 22.56 9.28 13.02
CA PRO A 96 23.78 8.59 12.59
C PRO A 96 24.63 8.06 13.76
N SER A 97 24.45 8.60 14.96
CA SER A 97 25.21 8.20 16.16
C SER A 97 24.37 7.43 17.18
N GLY A 98 23.23 6.90 16.75
CA GLY A 98 22.19 6.43 17.66
C GLY A 98 21.30 7.59 18.12
N SER A 99 20.19 7.28 18.75
CA SER A 99 19.18 8.28 19.03
C SER A 99 18.54 8.05 20.39
N SER A 100 18.09 9.12 20.98
CA SER A 100 17.34 9.10 22.23
C SER A 100 16.19 10.10 22.15
N CYS A 101 14.99 9.61 22.37
CA CYS A 101 13.80 10.48 22.51
C CYS A 101 13.70 11.11 23.92
N SER A 102 14.79 11.13 24.69
CA SER A 102 14.89 11.76 26.00
C SER A 102 16.08 12.75 26.01
N PRO A 103 15.92 13.98 26.50
CA PRO A 103 14.72 14.55 27.12
C PRO A 103 13.65 15.07 26.14
N ILE A 104 13.95 15.18 24.85
CA ILE A 104 13.07 15.78 23.84
C ILE A 104 12.60 14.70 22.86
N SER A 105 11.29 14.49 22.77
CA SER A 105 10.67 13.65 21.76
C SER A 105 10.18 14.50 20.60
N TYR A 106 10.62 14.20 19.39
CA TYR A 106 10.21 14.87 18.16
C TYR A 106 10.09 13.90 17.00
N LYS A 107 9.28 14.24 16.03
CA LYS A 107 9.18 13.53 14.74
C LYS A 107 8.53 14.39 13.68
N VAL A 108 8.75 14.02 12.43
CA VAL A 108 7.91 14.42 11.31
C VAL A 108 6.77 13.43 11.25
N SER A 109 5.58 13.88 11.61
CA SER A 109 4.36 13.07 11.64
C SER A 109 3.71 13.03 10.26
N ASN A 110 3.16 11.87 9.88
CA ASN A 110 2.29 11.69 8.72
C ASN A 110 0.87 11.37 9.23
N THR A 111 -0.14 12.04 8.69
CA THR A 111 -1.54 11.81 9.09
C THR A 111 -2.15 10.57 8.43
N GLY A 112 -1.39 9.85 7.60
CA GLY A 112 -1.90 8.76 6.76
C GLY A 112 -2.58 9.24 5.48
N SER A 113 -3.06 10.48 5.44
CA SER A 113 -3.56 11.16 4.23
C SER A 113 -2.46 11.89 3.45
N GLY A 114 -1.22 11.80 3.93
CA GLY A 114 -0.05 12.40 3.29
C GLY A 114 0.34 13.78 3.82
N GLU A 115 -0.47 14.44 4.63
CA GLU A 115 -0.09 15.72 5.24
C GLU A 115 0.98 15.49 6.31
N LEU A 116 2.11 16.19 6.17
CA LEU A 116 3.21 16.13 7.11
C LEU A 116 3.18 17.30 8.08
N SER A 117 3.55 17.04 9.33
CA SER A 117 3.67 18.05 10.38
C SER A 117 4.77 17.66 11.37
N GLY A 118 5.04 18.51 12.35
CA GLY A 118 6.10 18.24 13.33
C GLY A 118 7.49 18.66 12.85
N TRP A 119 8.53 18.12 13.51
CA TRP A 119 9.87 18.66 13.45
C TRP A 119 10.89 17.57 13.12
N ALA A 120 11.87 17.92 12.29
CA ALA A 120 13.16 17.25 12.18
C ALA A 120 14.24 18.03 12.91
N TRP A 121 15.40 17.40 13.17
CA TRP A 121 16.53 18.01 13.86
C TRP A 121 17.83 17.81 13.08
N SER A 122 18.65 18.85 13.06
CA SER A 122 20.05 18.77 12.62
C SER A 122 20.95 19.49 13.64
N ASP A 123 22.09 18.88 13.99
CA ASP A 123 23.05 19.46 14.88
C ASP A 123 23.68 20.74 14.31
N ALA A 124 23.66 20.90 12.99
CA ALA A 124 24.26 22.06 12.32
C ALA A 124 23.28 23.24 12.15
N VAL A 125 22.00 22.97 11.84
CA VAL A 125 21.02 24.02 11.55
C VAL A 125 19.85 24.07 12.53
N GLY A 126 19.74 23.11 13.46
CA GLY A 126 18.69 23.08 14.48
C GLY A 126 17.37 22.50 13.95
N TRP A 127 16.25 23.04 14.47
CA TRP A 127 14.91 22.57 14.18
C TRP A 127 14.45 22.90 12.75
N ILE A 128 13.89 21.90 12.08
CA ILE A 128 13.29 22.03 10.74
C ILE A 128 11.80 21.74 10.85
N SER A 129 10.96 22.71 10.54
CA SER A 129 9.50 22.62 10.61
C SER A 129 8.92 22.11 9.28
N PHE A 130 8.08 21.08 9.33
CA PHE A 130 7.41 20.50 8.16
C PHE A 130 6.01 21.09 7.91
N SER A 131 5.50 21.93 8.79
CA SER A 131 4.22 22.62 8.62
C SER A 131 4.17 23.92 9.40
N CYS A 132 3.56 24.94 8.85
CA CYS A 132 3.27 26.20 9.56
C CYS A 132 2.36 25.99 10.79
N GLU A 133 1.61 24.90 10.85
CA GLU A 133 0.76 24.55 11.99
C GLU A 133 1.56 24.21 13.25
N ASN A 134 2.86 23.88 13.12
CA ASN A 134 3.73 23.58 14.25
C ASN A 134 3.92 24.78 15.19
N GLU A 135 3.69 25.99 14.69
CA GLU A 135 3.79 27.24 15.45
C GLU A 135 2.47 27.67 16.12
N GLY A 136 1.49 26.76 16.15
CA GLY A 136 0.16 26.99 16.72
C GLY A 136 -0.83 27.61 15.75
N THR A 137 -2.01 27.98 16.24
CA THR A 137 -3.16 28.42 15.42
C THR A 137 -2.93 29.68 14.58
N SER A 138 -1.90 30.47 14.89
CA SER A 138 -1.51 31.66 14.12
C SER A 138 -0.28 31.43 13.23
N GLY A 139 0.35 30.27 13.29
CA GLY A 139 1.60 29.98 12.55
C GLY A 139 1.43 30.06 11.03
N CYS A 140 0.29 29.65 10.51
CA CYS A 140 -0.03 29.73 9.08
C CYS A 140 -0.58 31.11 8.64
N ALA A 141 -0.83 32.04 9.57
CA ALA A 141 -1.29 33.38 9.24
C ALA A 141 -0.15 34.23 8.66
N GLY A 142 -0.02 34.26 7.35
CA GLY A 142 1.00 35.00 6.61
C GLY A 142 2.19 34.19 6.13
N ARG A 143 2.30 32.91 6.50
CA ARG A 143 3.33 31.95 6.04
C ARG A 143 2.70 30.59 5.85
N ASN A 144 1.89 30.45 4.81
CA ASN A 144 1.27 29.15 4.52
C ASN A 144 2.28 28.24 3.85
N TYR A 145 2.87 27.30 4.59
CA TYR A 145 3.79 26.30 4.11
C TYR A 145 3.56 24.95 4.76
N GLY A 146 3.94 23.92 4.08
CA GLY A 146 3.91 22.57 4.57
C GLY A 146 4.50 21.61 3.54
N VAL A 147 4.78 20.41 3.98
CA VAL A 147 5.18 19.30 3.14
C VAL A 147 4.04 18.30 3.13
N SER A 148 3.68 17.82 1.94
CA SER A 148 2.72 16.73 1.77
C SER A 148 3.31 15.61 0.93
N VAL A 149 2.88 14.40 1.20
CA VAL A 149 3.13 13.23 0.35
C VAL A 149 1.91 13.07 -0.53
N VAL A 150 2.08 13.10 -1.84
CA VAL A 150 0.99 12.95 -2.83
C VAL A 150 1.30 11.79 -3.75
N ASN A 151 0.27 11.10 -4.22
CA ASN A 151 0.48 10.01 -5.19
C ASN A 151 1.12 10.57 -6.45
N SER A 152 2.17 9.90 -6.92
CA SER A 152 2.91 10.34 -8.10
C SER A 152 2.14 10.00 -9.38
N ALA A 153 1.99 11.01 -10.25
CA ALA A 153 1.45 10.79 -11.59
C ALA A 153 2.49 10.11 -12.53
N ASP A 154 3.79 10.34 -12.26
CA ASP A 154 4.88 9.82 -13.09
C ASP A 154 5.29 8.39 -12.70
N TYR A 155 5.06 8.00 -11.44
CA TYR A 155 5.47 6.72 -10.86
C TYR A 155 4.28 6.00 -10.22
N PRO A 156 3.47 5.24 -10.99
CA PRO A 156 2.27 4.56 -10.48
C PRO A 156 2.58 3.64 -9.28
N GLY A 157 1.75 3.73 -8.24
CA GLY A 157 1.93 2.98 -6.99
C GLY A 157 3.00 3.54 -6.05
N GLN A 158 3.60 4.68 -6.38
CA GLN A 158 4.51 5.45 -5.54
C GLN A 158 3.92 6.83 -5.25
N ALA A 159 4.53 7.53 -4.31
CA ALA A 159 4.18 8.91 -4.01
C ALA A 159 5.42 9.81 -4.02
N GLU A 160 5.20 11.11 -4.07
CA GLU A 160 6.25 12.11 -4.03
C GLU A 160 5.96 13.16 -2.95
N LEU A 161 7.02 13.66 -2.33
CA LEU A 161 6.93 14.77 -1.42
C LEU A 161 6.82 16.08 -2.22
N GLN A 162 5.90 16.95 -1.81
CA GLN A 162 5.69 18.28 -2.38
C GLN A 162 5.65 19.31 -1.27
N GLY A 163 5.90 20.58 -1.63
CA GLY A 163 5.87 21.69 -0.70
C GLY A 163 7.21 21.98 -0.06
N PHE A 164 7.16 22.74 1.03
CA PHE A 164 8.35 23.29 1.67
C PHE A 164 8.36 23.03 3.17
N ALA A 165 9.55 22.69 3.70
CA ALA A 165 9.86 22.84 5.11
C ALA A 165 10.60 24.16 5.36
N TRP A 166 10.62 24.60 6.60
CA TRP A 166 11.28 25.84 7.03
C TRP A 166 12.31 25.60 8.14
N ASN A 167 13.42 26.31 8.05
CA ASN A 167 14.43 26.38 9.10
C ASN A 167 15.04 27.79 9.14
N ASP A 168 15.31 28.31 10.31
CA ASP A 168 15.82 29.71 10.49
C ASP A 168 17.24 29.92 9.92
N ILE A 169 18.02 28.86 9.76
CA ILE A 169 19.41 28.91 9.23
C ILE A 169 19.41 28.43 7.76
N ALA A 170 18.83 27.26 7.45
CA ALA A 170 18.80 26.68 6.11
C ALA A 170 17.75 27.34 5.20
N GLY A 171 16.86 28.17 5.73
CA GLY A 171 15.78 28.78 4.96
C GLY A 171 14.75 27.77 4.50
N TRP A 172 14.22 27.99 3.31
CA TRP A 172 13.26 27.08 2.66
C TRP A 172 13.95 25.83 2.15
N ILE A 173 13.33 24.68 2.44
CA ILE A 173 13.73 23.37 1.92
C ILE A 173 12.61 22.87 1.01
N SER A 174 12.88 22.80 -0.29
CA SER A 174 11.94 22.35 -1.31
C SER A 174 12.10 20.84 -1.59
N PHE A 175 11.01 20.10 -1.57
CA PHE A 175 11.03 18.65 -1.81
C PHE A 175 10.67 18.24 -3.26
N ASN A 176 10.34 19.22 -4.11
CA ASN A 176 9.94 18.93 -5.48
C ASN A 176 10.22 20.13 -6.39
N CYS A 177 10.74 19.88 -7.57
CA CYS A 177 10.97 20.91 -8.58
C CYS A 177 9.70 21.59 -9.09
N SER A 178 8.53 20.96 -8.91
CA SER A 178 7.22 21.55 -9.26
C SER A 178 6.74 22.60 -8.28
N ASN A 179 7.38 22.71 -7.11
CA ASN A 179 7.06 23.74 -6.13
C ASN A 179 7.27 25.13 -6.71
N PRO A 180 6.39 26.11 -6.41
CA PRO A 180 6.58 27.49 -6.86
C PRO A 180 7.90 28.08 -6.33
N HIS A 181 8.68 28.71 -7.21
CA HIS A 181 9.88 29.44 -6.87
C HIS A 181 9.74 30.93 -7.25
N VAL A 182 10.55 31.78 -6.66
CA VAL A 182 10.59 33.22 -7.02
C VAL A 182 10.92 33.34 -8.51
N GLY A 183 10.04 33.97 -9.28
CA GLY A 183 10.16 34.10 -10.73
C GLY A 183 9.72 32.88 -11.56
N ASN A 184 9.41 31.74 -10.92
CA ASN A 184 8.93 30.52 -11.55
C ASN A 184 7.74 29.91 -10.80
N PRO A 185 6.53 30.48 -10.95
CA PRO A 185 5.36 30.01 -10.20
C PRO A 185 4.93 28.59 -10.55
N ASN A 186 5.38 28.05 -11.70
CA ASN A 186 5.08 26.68 -12.15
C ASN A 186 6.24 25.68 -11.85
N GLY A 187 7.18 26.11 -10.97
CA GLY A 187 8.35 25.30 -10.65
C GLY A 187 9.47 25.36 -11.67
N ILE A 188 10.52 24.56 -11.44
CA ILE A 188 11.77 24.54 -12.21
C ILE A 188 12.09 23.17 -12.82
N CYS A 189 11.13 22.23 -12.88
CA CYS A 189 11.35 20.87 -13.38
C CYS A 189 11.89 20.82 -14.82
N GLY A 190 11.63 21.86 -15.63
CA GLY A 190 12.20 22.00 -16.97
C GLY A 190 13.70 22.30 -16.97
N THR A 191 14.26 22.77 -15.86
CA THR A 191 15.70 23.08 -15.71
C THR A 191 16.41 21.99 -14.93
N VAL A 192 15.87 21.60 -13.77
CA VAL A 192 16.37 20.52 -12.93
C VAL A 192 15.17 19.69 -12.45
N ASN A 193 15.10 18.45 -12.88
CA ASN A 193 14.01 17.54 -12.48
C ASN A 193 14.41 16.79 -11.21
N TYR A 194 14.14 17.39 -10.04
CA TYR A 194 14.35 16.77 -8.74
C TYR A 194 13.04 16.63 -7.97
N LYS A 195 12.94 15.57 -7.21
CA LYS A 195 11.83 15.29 -6.28
C LYS A 195 12.25 14.23 -5.26
N VAL A 196 11.48 14.07 -4.21
CA VAL A 196 11.63 12.93 -3.29
C VAL A 196 10.48 11.98 -3.57
N VAL A 197 10.79 10.81 -4.11
CA VAL A 197 9.83 9.74 -4.43
C VAL A 197 9.94 8.62 -3.41
N THR A 198 8.81 8.12 -2.93
CA THR A 198 8.72 7.06 -1.93
C THR A 198 7.82 5.92 -2.39
N GLY A 199 8.14 4.69 -1.98
CA GLY A 199 7.28 3.53 -2.16
C GLY A 199 6.02 3.54 -1.28
N TRP A 200 5.92 4.46 -0.30
CA TRP A 200 4.66 4.69 0.40
C TRP A 200 3.73 5.54 -0.47
N SER A 201 2.46 5.18 -0.54
CA SER A 201 1.43 5.98 -1.22
C SER A 201 0.17 6.03 -0.37
N ILE A 202 -0.67 7.03 -0.59
CA ILE A 202 -1.94 7.20 0.12
C ILE A 202 -3.06 6.30 -0.42
N GLU A 203 -2.80 5.55 -1.50
CA GLU A 203 -3.80 4.62 -2.02
C GLU A 203 -3.94 3.39 -1.12
N PRO A 204 -5.14 2.86 -0.95
CA PRO A 204 -5.36 1.59 -0.27
C PRO A 204 -4.54 0.47 -0.92
N MET A 205 -4.06 -0.47 -0.11
CA MET A 205 -3.46 -1.69 -0.65
C MET A 205 -4.55 -2.58 -1.26
N GLU A 206 -4.25 -3.14 -2.43
CA GLU A 206 -5.14 -4.09 -3.11
C GLU A 206 -4.68 -5.53 -2.86
N GLY A 207 -5.65 -6.41 -2.59
CA GLY A 207 -5.45 -7.85 -2.55
C GLY A 207 -6.57 -8.56 -3.32
N GLY A 208 -6.30 -9.75 -3.86
CA GLY A 208 -7.29 -10.46 -4.64
C GLY A 208 -7.41 -11.94 -4.30
N VAL A 209 -8.62 -12.46 -4.36
CA VAL A 209 -8.93 -13.90 -4.22
C VAL A 209 -9.87 -14.33 -5.35
N VAL A 210 -9.60 -15.49 -5.91
CA VAL A 210 -10.48 -16.12 -6.90
C VAL A 210 -11.04 -17.42 -6.31
N SER A 211 -12.37 -17.60 -6.35
CA SER A 211 -13.03 -18.78 -5.84
C SER A 211 -12.66 -20.04 -6.63
N SER A 212 -12.88 -21.22 -6.06
CA SER A 212 -13.02 -22.47 -6.81
C SER A 212 -14.21 -22.40 -7.79
N THR A 213 -14.29 -23.35 -8.69
CA THR A 213 -15.47 -23.53 -9.56
C THR A 213 -16.60 -24.15 -8.75
N PHE A 214 -17.77 -23.53 -8.82
CA PHE A 214 -19.01 -24.05 -8.26
C PHE A 214 -19.89 -24.61 -9.37
N ASP A 215 -20.51 -25.75 -9.11
CA ASP A 215 -21.50 -26.40 -9.95
C ASP A 215 -22.90 -26.27 -9.32
N THR A 216 -23.84 -25.66 -10.01
CA THR A 216 -25.22 -25.54 -9.53
C THR A 216 -25.96 -26.86 -9.56
N GLY A 217 -25.48 -27.85 -10.32
CA GLY A 217 -26.13 -29.14 -10.55
C GLY A 217 -27.22 -29.11 -11.64
N GLU A 218 -27.62 -27.92 -12.10
CA GLU A 218 -28.69 -27.74 -13.09
C GLU A 218 -28.16 -27.94 -14.51
N ALA A 219 -28.64 -28.96 -15.21
CA ALA A 219 -28.15 -29.35 -16.54
C ALA A 219 -28.35 -28.25 -17.60
N ASP A 220 -29.48 -27.56 -17.53
CA ASP A 220 -29.84 -26.46 -18.44
C ASP A 220 -29.27 -25.09 -18.00
N GLY A 221 -28.56 -25.10 -16.89
CA GLY A 221 -28.00 -23.88 -16.26
C GLY A 221 -29.05 -23.08 -15.51
N VAL A 222 -28.64 -21.99 -14.90
CA VAL A 222 -29.47 -21.13 -14.04
C VAL A 222 -29.33 -19.66 -14.44
N ALA A 223 -30.22 -18.83 -13.90
CA ALA A 223 -30.11 -17.37 -13.96
C ALA A 223 -29.58 -16.86 -12.63
N TYR A 224 -28.42 -16.20 -12.65
CA TYR A 224 -27.80 -15.63 -11.44
C TYR A 224 -28.39 -14.25 -11.15
N ASN A 225 -28.79 -14.00 -9.90
CA ASN A 225 -29.53 -12.82 -9.47
C ASN A 225 -28.67 -11.80 -8.75
N TYR A 226 -27.97 -12.23 -7.70
CA TYR A 226 -27.13 -11.34 -6.90
C TYR A 226 -26.01 -12.10 -6.17
N LEU A 227 -24.99 -11.33 -5.77
CA LEU A 227 -23.98 -11.70 -4.81
C LEU A 227 -24.31 -11.07 -3.45
N LEU A 228 -23.97 -11.74 -2.37
CA LEU A 228 -23.97 -11.21 -1.01
C LEU A 228 -22.73 -11.75 -0.30
N TRP A 229 -22.07 -10.93 0.47
CA TRP A 229 -20.93 -11.36 1.26
C TRP A 229 -21.13 -11.09 2.75
N LYS A 230 -20.44 -11.85 3.58
CA LYS A 230 -20.42 -11.72 5.04
C LYS A 230 -19.03 -11.41 5.50
N GLY A 231 -18.90 -10.59 6.54
CA GLY A 231 -17.60 -10.20 7.09
C GLY A 231 -17.63 -8.80 7.68
N VAL A 232 -16.49 -8.13 7.62
CA VAL A 232 -16.32 -6.75 8.09
C VAL A 232 -15.48 -5.96 7.08
N THR A 233 -15.80 -4.69 6.88
CA THR A 233 -15.04 -3.81 5.98
C THR A 233 -13.75 -3.28 6.58
N ASN A 234 -13.70 -3.09 7.92
CA ASN A 234 -12.57 -2.49 8.63
C ASN A 234 -12.08 -1.17 7.98
N SER A 235 -13.03 -0.32 7.56
CA SER A 235 -12.77 0.94 6.81
C SER A 235 -12.15 0.74 5.42
N GLY A 236 -12.01 -0.49 4.96
CA GLY A 236 -11.63 -0.84 3.59
C GLY A 236 -12.84 -1.08 2.69
N ASP A 237 -12.61 -1.59 1.49
CA ASP A 237 -13.66 -1.88 0.51
C ASP A 237 -13.55 -3.31 -0.03
N VAL A 238 -14.69 -3.87 -0.46
CA VAL A 238 -14.80 -5.22 -1.02
C VAL A 238 -15.55 -5.13 -2.34
N ARG A 239 -14.90 -5.56 -3.42
CA ARG A 239 -15.46 -5.54 -4.76
C ARG A 239 -15.37 -6.90 -5.42
N PHE A 240 -16.20 -7.10 -6.44
CA PHE A 240 -16.33 -8.40 -7.10
C PHE A 240 -16.32 -8.30 -8.63
N GLN A 241 -15.86 -9.37 -9.26
CA GLN A 241 -16.20 -9.74 -10.62
C GLN A 241 -16.80 -11.14 -10.61
N PHE A 242 -17.68 -11.41 -11.57
CA PHE A 242 -18.40 -12.66 -11.66
C PHE A 242 -18.19 -13.31 -13.03
N ALA A 243 -17.95 -14.62 -13.02
CA ALA A 243 -17.72 -15.41 -14.22
C ALA A 243 -18.63 -16.63 -14.24
N THR A 244 -19.19 -16.96 -15.39
CA THR A 244 -20.06 -18.11 -15.59
C THR A 244 -19.67 -18.88 -16.85
N SER A 245 -19.99 -20.18 -16.90
CA SER A 245 -19.77 -21.04 -18.08
C SER A 245 -20.64 -22.27 -18.01
N ASN A 246 -20.85 -22.90 -19.15
CA ASN A 246 -21.40 -24.27 -19.22
C ASN A 246 -20.32 -25.36 -19.22
N CYS A 247 -19.05 -24.97 -19.02
CA CYS A 247 -17.92 -25.86 -18.83
C CYS A 247 -17.31 -25.67 -17.43
N GLY A 248 -17.09 -26.73 -16.69
CA GLY A 248 -16.49 -26.67 -15.35
C GLY A 248 -15.06 -26.09 -15.34
N ASN A 249 -14.35 -26.12 -16.46
CA ASN A 249 -13.07 -25.47 -16.67
C ASN A 249 -13.17 -24.01 -17.17
N GLY A 250 -14.39 -23.48 -17.37
CA GLY A 250 -14.60 -22.11 -17.88
C GLY A 250 -14.45 -21.95 -19.39
N ALA A 251 -14.37 -23.06 -20.15
CA ALA A 251 -14.32 -23.00 -21.61
C ALA A 251 -15.62 -22.45 -22.19
N THR A 252 -15.58 -21.98 -23.46
CA THR A 252 -16.73 -21.40 -24.17
C THR A 252 -17.39 -22.39 -25.11
N ASN A 253 -16.80 -23.56 -25.35
CA ASN A 253 -17.22 -24.55 -26.35
C ASN A 253 -17.92 -25.75 -25.73
N ALA A 254 -18.89 -25.55 -24.83
CA ALA A 254 -19.71 -26.63 -24.32
C ALA A 254 -20.43 -27.35 -25.50
N PRO A 255 -20.58 -28.68 -25.46
CA PRO A 255 -20.20 -29.60 -24.38
C PRO A 255 -18.76 -30.13 -24.44
N ALA A 256 -17.95 -29.78 -25.45
CA ALA A 256 -16.60 -30.31 -25.62
C ALA A 256 -15.63 -29.87 -24.48
N CYS A 257 -15.73 -28.62 -24.02
CA CYS A 257 -14.99 -28.08 -22.88
C CYS A 257 -13.46 -28.30 -22.94
N ASP A 258 -12.89 -28.27 -24.14
CA ASP A 258 -11.51 -28.69 -24.45
C ASP A 258 -10.51 -27.53 -24.60
N GLN A 259 -10.94 -26.28 -24.29
CA GLN A 259 -10.06 -25.13 -24.36
C GLN A 259 -9.01 -25.14 -23.26
N ASN A 260 -7.76 -24.84 -23.63
CA ASN A 260 -6.65 -24.74 -22.67
C ASN A 260 -6.75 -23.50 -21.74
N VAL A 261 -7.42 -22.42 -22.16
CA VAL A 261 -7.65 -21.22 -21.38
C VAL A 261 -9.03 -21.30 -20.75
N GLY A 262 -9.05 -21.60 -19.45
CA GLY A 262 -10.27 -21.73 -18.65
C GLY A 262 -10.81 -20.41 -18.12
N TRP A 263 -10.99 -20.32 -16.83
CA TRP A 263 -11.48 -19.14 -16.12
C TRP A 263 -10.48 -17.97 -16.16
N GLY A 264 -10.94 -16.78 -16.53
CA GLY A 264 -10.10 -15.58 -16.58
C GLY A 264 -9.03 -15.63 -17.68
N GLY A 265 -7.78 -15.32 -17.33
CA GLY A 265 -6.68 -15.23 -18.28
C GLY A 265 -6.89 -14.07 -19.26
N SER A 266 -6.71 -14.31 -20.54
CA SER A 266 -6.91 -13.31 -21.60
C SER A 266 -8.37 -13.10 -22.01
N LYS A 267 -9.33 -13.73 -21.33
CA LYS A 267 -10.75 -13.59 -21.65
C LYS A 267 -11.29 -12.24 -21.19
N THR A 268 -11.78 -11.47 -22.13
CA THR A 268 -12.34 -10.12 -21.89
C THR A 268 -13.87 -10.10 -21.92
N SER A 269 -14.52 -11.18 -22.37
CA SER A 269 -15.97 -11.31 -22.47
C SER A 269 -16.40 -12.77 -22.59
N GLY A 270 -17.69 -13.03 -22.44
CA GLY A 270 -18.30 -14.37 -22.61
C GLY A 270 -17.95 -15.36 -21.48
N ASP A 271 -18.09 -16.64 -21.80
CA ASP A 271 -17.93 -17.74 -20.84
C ASP A 271 -16.53 -17.77 -20.24
N GLY A 272 -16.47 -17.86 -18.92
CA GLY A 272 -15.23 -17.93 -18.16
C GLY A 272 -14.53 -16.59 -17.93
N ALA A 273 -14.96 -15.48 -18.54
CA ALA A 273 -14.44 -14.17 -18.26
C ALA A 273 -14.97 -13.64 -16.91
N PHE A 274 -14.09 -13.03 -16.10
CA PHE A 274 -14.51 -12.31 -14.91
C PHE A 274 -14.98 -10.92 -15.31
N LEU A 275 -16.27 -10.67 -15.18
CA LEU A 275 -16.93 -9.46 -15.65
C LEU A 275 -17.46 -8.63 -14.49
N GLY A 276 -17.35 -7.32 -14.62
CA GLY A 276 -17.97 -6.35 -13.75
C GLY A 276 -19.37 -5.94 -14.21
N PRO A 277 -19.96 -4.93 -13.57
CA PRO A 277 -21.32 -4.47 -13.86
C PRO A 277 -21.53 -3.90 -15.28
N SER A 278 -20.46 -3.44 -15.93
CA SER A 278 -20.52 -2.97 -17.34
C SER A 278 -20.37 -4.11 -18.34
N GLY A 279 -20.11 -5.34 -17.88
CA GLY A 279 -19.92 -6.50 -18.72
C GLY A 279 -18.53 -6.63 -19.32
N THR A 280 -17.55 -5.96 -18.73
CA THR A 280 -16.14 -6.00 -19.13
C THR A 280 -15.27 -6.68 -18.08
N SER A 281 -14.09 -7.13 -18.47
CA SER A 281 -13.07 -7.67 -17.55
C SER A 281 -12.04 -6.62 -17.13
N ALA A 282 -12.32 -5.35 -17.38
CA ALA A 282 -11.43 -4.25 -16.98
C ALA A 282 -11.21 -4.28 -15.44
N PRO A 283 -10.00 -4.00 -14.97
CA PRO A 283 -9.68 -4.02 -13.52
C PRO A 283 -10.58 -3.11 -12.69
N GLU A 284 -11.02 -1.99 -13.26
CA GLU A 284 -11.89 -1.00 -12.64
C GLU A 284 -13.40 -1.35 -12.73
N ASP A 285 -13.78 -2.28 -13.61
CA ASP A 285 -15.19 -2.72 -13.75
C ASP A 285 -15.52 -3.75 -12.68
N LEU A 286 -15.87 -3.28 -11.49
CA LEU A 286 -16.07 -4.08 -10.31
C LEU A 286 -17.45 -3.84 -9.70
N TYR A 287 -18.16 -4.91 -9.33
CA TYR A 287 -19.35 -4.84 -8.50
C TYR A 287 -18.97 -4.36 -7.10
N SER A 288 -19.62 -3.33 -6.60
CA SER A 288 -19.50 -2.83 -5.24
C SER A 288 -20.85 -2.82 -4.54
N GLY A 289 -20.86 -3.02 -3.23
CA GLY A 289 -22.06 -2.97 -2.39
C GLY A 289 -21.89 -2.01 -1.23
N SER A 290 -22.98 -1.74 -0.54
CA SER A 290 -22.99 -0.84 0.63
C SER A 290 -22.35 -1.45 1.88
N GLY A 291 -21.87 -2.68 1.82
CA GLY A 291 -21.25 -3.39 2.94
C GLY A 291 -21.61 -4.88 3.00
N PRO A 292 -21.24 -5.58 4.10
CA PRO A 292 -21.61 -6.96 4.31
C PRO A 292 -23.14 -7.12 4.50
N ASP A 293 -23.65 -8.31 4.18
CA ASP A 293 -25.06 -8.69 4.26
C ASP A 293 -26.02 -7.87 3.36
N VAL A 294 -25.49 -7.07 2.44
CA VAL A 294 -26.27 -6.31 1.46
C VAL A 294 -26.15 -6.96 0.08
N PRO A 295 -27.30 -7.36 -0.56
CA PRO A 295 -27.27 -7.94 -1.88
C PRO A 295 -26.72 -7.00 -2.95
N ILE A 296 -25.81 -7.50 -3.77
CA ILE A 296 -25.22 -6.83 -4.93
C ILE A 296 -25.86 -7.43 -6.18
N PRO A 297 -26.83 -6.76 -6.81
CA PRO A 297 -27.50 -7.30 -7.99
C PRO A 297 -26.52 -7.49 -9.15
N LEU A 298 -26.55 -8.68 -9.77
CA LEU A 298 -25.77 -8.93 -10.99
C LEU A 298 -26.41 -8.19 -12.16
N LYS A 299 -25.61 -7.39 -12.84
CA LYS A 299 -25.94 -6.74 -14.10
C LYS A 299 -25.53 -7.64 -15.27
N ASN A 300 -25.92 -7.27 -16.49
CA ASN A 300 -25.60 -8.05 -17.70
C ASN A 300 -26.11 -9.50 -17.62
N ARG A 301 -27.33 -9.66 -17.10
CA ARG A 301 -27.94 -10.98 -16.84
C ARG A 301 -27.91 -11.92 -18.04
N GLY A 302 -28.00 -11.41 -19.27
CA GLY A 302 -27.92 -12.23 -20.47
C GLY A 302 -26.64 -13.04 -20.59
N THR A 303 -25.52 -12.53 -20.09
CA THR A 303 -24.24 -13.25 -20.05
C THR A 303 -24.23 -14.35 -18.99
N HIS A 304 -24.99 -14.15 -17.91
CA HIS A 304 -25.02 -15.02 -16.74
C HIS A 304 -26.31 -15.86 -16.64
N THR A 305 -27.04 -16.00 -17.72
CA THR A 305 -28.28 -16.84 -17.80
C THR A 305 -27.97 -18.13 -18.54
N ASN A 306 -28.65 -19.22 -18.16
CA ASN A 306 -28.47 -20.58 -18.70
C ASN A 306 -27.00 -21.05 -18.55
N LYS A 307 -26.39 -20.75 -17.41
CA LYS A 307 -25.01 -21.16 -17.07
C LYS A 307 -25.01 -22.07 -15.84
N ARG A 308 -24.34 -23.22 -15.98
CA ARG A 308 -24.29 -24.24 -14.92
C ARG A 308 -23.19 -23.93 -13.88
N TYR A 309 -22.03 -23.49 -14.33
CA TYR A 309 -20.87 -23.26 -13.47
C TYR A 309 -20.61 -21.77 -13.26
N PHE A 310 -20.09 -21.43 -12.07
CA PHE A 310 -19.66 -20.06 -11.79
C PHE A 310 -18.39 -20.00 -10.94
N ARG A 311 -17.73 -18.88 -11.02
CA ARG A 311 -16.67 -18.41 -10.12
C ARG A 311 -16.86 -16.92 -9.84
N TYR A 312 -16.31 -16.47 -8.73
CA TYR A 312 -16.18 -15.04 -8.45
C TYR A 312 -14.72 -14.69 -8.16
N ARG A 313 -14.35 -13.47 -8.48
CA ARG A 313 -13.12 -12.80 -8.06
C ARG A 313 -13.50 -11.77 -7.04
N ILE A 314 -12.77 -11.72 -5.93
CA ILE A 314 -12.87 -10.69 -4.89
C ILE A 314 -11.66 -9.81 -5.01
N VAL A 315 -11.87 -8.50 -4.96
CA VAL A 315 -10.81 -7.49 -4.82
C VAL A 315 -11.05 -6.80 -3.50
N LEU A 316 -10.03 -6.82 -2.65
CA LEU A 316 -10.03 -6.24 -1.31
C LEU A 316 -9.15 -5.02 -1.31
N TYR A 317 -9.66 -3.90 -0.83
CA TYR A 317 -8.89 -2.69 -0.61
C TYR A 317 -8.76 -2.45 0.90
N SER A 318 -7.54 -2.21 1.37
CA SER A 318 -7.31 -1.82 2.77
C SER A 318 -7.99 -0.47 3.07
N ASP A 319 -7.99 -0.08 4.34
CA ASP A 319 -8.18 1.33 4.70
C ASP A 319 -7.06 2.20 4.11
N ILE A 320 -7.28 3.50 4.04
CA ILE A 320 -6.31 4.44 3.47
C ILE A 320 -4.99 4.48 4.25
N THR A 321 -5.00 4.13 5.52
CA THR A 321 -3.80 4.06 6.36
C THR A 321 -3.02 2.76 6.18
N ARG A 322 -3.54 1.81 5.41
CA ARG A 322 -2.96 0.48 5.15
C ARG A 322 -2.74 -0.36 6.40
N THR A 323 -3.44 -0.04 7.48
CA THR A 323 -3.32 -0.75 8.76
C THR A 323 -4.40 -1.82 8.93
N LEU A 324 -5.53 -1.67 8.26
CA LEU A 324 -6.67 -2.56 8.35
C LEU A 324 -7.10 -3.02 6.96
N ALA A 325 -7.49 -4.28 6.87
CA ALA A 325 -8.04 -4.86 5.64
C ALA A 325 -9.42 -5.47 5.90
N PRO A 326 -10.31 -5.51 4.90
CA PRO A 326 -11.56 -6.25 5.01
C PRO A 326 -11.32 -7.72 5.33
N ARG A 327 -12.26 -8.31 6.08
CA ARG A 327 -12.32 -9.75 6.29
C ARG A 327 -13.60 -10.29 5.68
N ILE A 328 -13.48 -11.35 4.87
CA ILE A 328 -14.61 -12.06 4.29
C ILE A 328 -14.75 -13.41 4.98
N ASP A 329 -15.92 -13.63 5.58
CA ASP A 329 -16.27 -14.88 6.26
C ASP A 329 -17.06 -15.82 5.32
N GLY A 330 -17.69 -15.28 4.29
CA GLY A 330 -18.44 -16.08 3.31
C GLY A 330 -19.00 -15.25 2.16
N VAL A 331 -19.28 -15.93 1.05
CA VAL A 331 -19.95 -15.36 -0.12
C VAL A 331 -21.16 -16.23 -0.45
N ILE A 332 -22.29 -15.59 -0.67
CA ILE A 332 -23.53 -16.21 -1.08
C ILE A 332 -23.85 -15.76 -2.50
N VAL A 333 -24.08 -16.70 -3.39
CA VAL A 333 -24.56 -16.45 -4.75
C VAL A 333 -25.99 -16.94 -4.82
N ASN A 334 -26.89 -16.08 -5.24
CA ASN A 334 -28.31 -16.42 -5.43
C ASN A 334 -28.60 -16.62 -6.90
N TRP A 335 -29.31 -17.70 -7.21
CA TRP A 335 -29.79 -18.03 -8.56
C TRP A 335 -31.20 -18.61 -8.54
N SER A 336 -31.82 -18.65 -9.70
CA SER A 336 -33.09 -19.35 -9.99
C SER A 336 -32.90 -20.29 -11.18
N PRO A 337 -33.56 -21.46 -11.14
CA PRO A 337 -33.59 -22.42 -12.26
C PRO A 337 -34.12 -21.81 -13.55
#